data_e3e0757eda905066fe077e9f8d283ca5
#
_entry.id   e3e0757eda905066fe077e9f8d283ca5
#
_cell.length_a   1.000
_cell.length_b   1.000
_cell.length_c   1.000
_cell.angle_alpha   90.00
_cell.angle_beta   90.00
_cell.angle_gamma   90.00
#
_symmetry.space_group_name_H-M   'P 1'
#
loop_
_entity.id
_entity.type
_entity.pdbx_description
1 polymer ?
#
loop_
_entity_poly.entity_id
_entity_poly.type
_entity_poly.pdbx_seq_one_letter_code
_entity_poly.pdbx_strand_id
1 'polypeptide(L)'
;MNGKIFVVGLGPGDPSQITPQVSNAIDLATDVIGYFSYVDRIAPKKGLKLHPSDNRVEAERAKHALTLAEAGSVVLVVCSGDPGVFAMASAIFEVLENNAPNWNNIDIEILPGITAMIASAARVGAPLGHDFCAINLSDNLKPWSIIDKR
;
A
#
# COMPACT_ATOMS: atom_id res chain seq x y z
N MET A 1 18.27 6.30 15.83
CA MET A 1 17.68 6.94 14.62
C MET A 1 16.31 6.33 14.46
N ASN A 2 15.28 7.16 14.32
CA ASN A 2 13.94 6.64 14.00
C ASN A 2 13.99 6.02 12.61
N GLY A 3 13.27 4.94 12.42
CA GLY A 3 13.15 4.30 11.11
C GLY A 3 12.24 5.08 10.17
N LYS A 4 12.02 4.53 9.00
CA LYS A 4 11.20 5.13 7.95
C LYS A 4 10.18 4.13 7.43
N ILE A 5 9.01 4.62 7.02
CA ILE A 5 8.02 3.82 6.31
C ILE A 5 7.85 4.38 4.88
N PHE A 6 7.98 3.50 3.91
CA PHE A 6 7.53 3.73 2.54
C PHE A 6 6.24 2.94 2.32
N VAL A 7 5.14 3.59 2.02
CA VAL A 7 3.89 2.92 1.58
C VAL A 7 3.84 3.01 0.06
N VAL A 8 3.98 1.87 -0.61
CA VAL A 8 4.29 1.85 -2.05
C VAL A 8 3.28 1.09 -2.88
N GLY A 9 3.02 1.61 -4.08
CA GLY A 9 2.21 0.94 -5.10
C GLY A 9 3.08 0.15 -6.08
N LEU A 10 2.91 -1.17 -6.09
CA LEU A 10 3.63 -2.06 -7.02
C LEU A 10 3.02 -2.10 -8.43
N GLY A 11 2.09 -1.19 -8.72
CA GLY A 11 1.40 -1.20 -10.00
C GLY A 11 0.46 -2.40 -10.20
N PRO A 12 -0.18 -2.51 -11.37
CA PRO A 12 -1.26 -3.46 -11.63
C PRO A 12 -0.82 -4.90 -11.90
N GLY A 13 0.48 -5.19 -11.92
CA GLY A 13 0.99 -6.55 -12.11
C GLY A 13 2.30 -6.63 -12.89
N ASP A 14 2.43 -5.89 -13.98
CA ASP A 14 3.64 -5.88 -14.81
C ASP A 14 4.79 -5.15 -14.08
N PRO A 15 5.97 -5.78 -13.92
CA PRO A 15 7.14 -5.15 -13.30
C PRO A 15 7.59 -3.86 -14.00
N SER A 16 7.38 -3.72 -15.31
CA SER A 16 7.70 -2.49 -16.06
C SER A 16 6.85 -1.28 -15.65
N GLN A 17 5.77 -1.51 -14.90
CA GLN A 17 4.87 -0.49 -14.39
C GLN A 17 5.15 -0.10 -12.92
N ILE A 18 6.24 -0.59 -12.35
CA ILE A 18 6.77 -0.13 -11.07
C ILE A 18 7.53 1.17 -11.30
N THR A 19 7.23 2.21 -10.53
CA THR A 19 7.91 3.50 -10.68
C THR A 19 9.37 3.42 -10.19
N PRO A 20 10.29 4.23 -10.76
CA PRO A 20 11.67 4.29 -10.29
C PRO A 20 11.80 4.61 -8.79
N GLN A 21 10.93 5.48 -8.26
CA GLN A 21 10.90 5.80 -6.82
C GLN A 21 10.59 4.57 -5.97
N VAL A 22 9.61 3.77 -6.38
CA VAL A 22 9.26 2.52 -5.70
C VAL A 22 10.40 1.51 -5.78
N SER A 23 11.07 1.38 -6.94
CA SER A 23 12.24 0.51 -7.08
C SER A 23 13.36 0.91 -6.12
N ASN A 24 13.66 2.21 -6.01
CA ASN A 24 14.66 2.72 -5.06
C ASN A 24 14.26 2.43 -3.60
N ALA A 25 12.98 2.57 -3.25
CA ALA A 25 12.49 2.25 -1.90
C ALA A 25 12.63 0.74 -1.58
N ILE A 26 12.36 -0.13 -2.56
CA ILE A 26 12.60 -1.58 -2.43
C ILE A 26 14.07 -1.86 -2.11
N ASP A 27 14.99 -1.16 -2.77
CA ASP A 27 16.43 -1.34 -2.55
C ASP A 27 16.88 -0.89 -1.15
N LEU A 28 16.24 0.11 -0.58
CA LEU A 28 16.55 0.65 0.75
C LEU A 28 15.92 -0.16 1.89
N ALA A 29 14.87 -0.93 1.64
CA ALA A 29 14.10 -1.61 2.66
C ALA A 29 14.88 -2.69 3.40
N THR A 30 14.67 -2.75 4.72
CA THR A 30 15.12 -3.84 5.61
C THR A 30 14.00 -4.82 5.92
N ASP A 31 12.75 -4.33 5.88
CA ASP A 31 11.55 -5.09 6.20
C ASP A 31 10.45 -4.80 5.16
N VAL A 32 9.77 -5.83 4.67
CA VAL A 32 8.65 -5.72 3.73
C VAL A 32 7.40 -6.29 4.38
N ILE A 33 6.34 -5.50 4.39
CA ILE A 33 5.05 -5.85 4.99
C ILE A 33 3.95 -5.74 3.94
N GLY A 34 3.01 -6.69 3.89
CA GLY A 34 1.89 -6.63 2.96
C GLY A 34 1.05 -7.90 2.93
N TYR A 35 0.05 -7.88 2.06
CA TYR A 35 -0.70 -9.08 1.72
C TYR A 35 0.22 -10.09 1.00
N PHE A 36 0.03 -11.39 1.25
CA PHE A 36 0.87 -12.46 0.70
C PHE A 36 1.27 -12.25 -0.76
N SER A 37 0.27 -12.11 -1.64
CA SER A 37 0.50 -11.98 -3.08
C SER A 37 1.29 -10.72 -3.48
N TYR A 38 1.36 -9.70 -2.63
CA TYR A 38 2.12 -8.49 -2.92
C TYR A 38 3.55 -8.61 -2.40
N VAL A 39 3.73 -9.23 -1.23
CA VAL A 39 5.06 -9.54 -0.68
C VAL A 39 5.82 -10.50 -1.59
N ASP A 40 5.13 -11.49 -2.17
CA ASP A 40 5.70 -12.46 -3.10
C ASP A 40 6.24 -11.83 -4.40
N ARG A 41 5.85 -10.59 -4.72
CA ARG A 41 6.38 -9.83 -5.86
C ARG A 41 7.74 -9.21 -5.58
N ILE A 42 8.17 -9.19 -4.32
CA ILE A 42 9.46 -8.60 -3.93
C ILE A 42 10.53 -9.69 -3.96
N ALA A 43 11.54 -9.48 -4.77
CA ALA A 43 12.65 -10.42 -4.86
C ALA A 43 13.41 -10.50 -3.51
N PRO A 44 13.68 -11.70 -2.99
CA PRO A 44 14.43 -11.85 -1.76
C PRO A 44 15.85 -11.34 -1.92
N LYS A 45 16.36 -10.62 -0.92
CA LYS A 45 17.75 -10.17 -0.85
C LYS A 45 18.33 -10.40 0.55
N LYS A 46 19.66 -10.45 0.65
CA LYS A 46 20.34 -10.66 1.93
C LYS A 46 19.97 -9.55 2.92
N GLY A 47 19.47 -9.96 4.10
CA GLY A 47 19.10 -9.06 5.17
C GLY A 47 17.67 -8.50 5.09
N LEU A 48 16.94 -8.71 4.00
CA LEU A 48 15.53 -8.33 3.88
C LEU A 48 14.66 -9.34 4.62
N LYS A 49 13.79 -8.82 5.50
CA LYS A 49 12.78 -9.62 6.20
C LYS A 49 11.41 -9.41 5.55
N LEU A 50 10.70 -10.50 5.32
CA LEU A 50 9.37 -10.50 4.73
C LEU A 50 8.32 -10.82 5.79
N HIS A 51 7.28 -9.98 5.88
CA HIS A 51 6.17 -10.08 6.84
C HIS A 51 4.84 -10.16 6.09
N PRO A 52 4.54 -11.29 5.42
CA PRO A 52 3.27 -11.48 4.74
C PRO A 52 2.14 -11.65 5.76
N SER A 53 0.94 -11.16 5.42
CA SER A 53 -0.25 -11.30 6.25
C SER A 53 -1.51 -11.38 5.39
N ASP A 54 -2.62 -11.84 5.99
CA ASP A 54 -3.90 -11.95 5.31
C ASP A 54 -4.52 -10.58 5.03
N ASN A 55 -5.49 -10.54 4.11
CA ASN A 55 -6.12 -9.29 3.62
C ASN A 55 -7.09 -8.64 4.64
N ARG A 56 -7.42 -9.31 5.74
CA ARG A 56 -8.40 -8.84 6.74
C ARG A 56 -7.79 -8.19 7.98
N VAL A 57 -6.50 -7.90 7.94
CA VAL A 57 -5.75 -7.42 9.13
C VAL A 57 -5.02 -6.10 8.85
N GLU A 58 -5.66 -5.18 8.12
CA GLU A 58 -5.03 -3.92 7.72
C GLU A 58 -4.55 -3.08 8.91
N ALA A 59 -5.36 -2.96 9.96
CA ALA A 59 -4.99 -2.19 11.15
C ALA A 59 -3.82 -2.83 11.92
N GLU A 60 -3.80 -4.16 12.04
CA GLU A 60 -2.70 -4.89 12.68
C GLU A 60 -1.42 -4.80 11.85
N ARG A 61 -1.54 -4.90 10.52
CA ARG A 61 -0.43 -4.70 9.59
C ARG A 61 0.15 -3.29 9.71
N ALA A 62 -0.69 -2.26 9.82
CA ALA A 62 -0.26 -0.89 10.02
C ALA A 62 0.49 -0.72 11.35
N LYS A 63 -0.05 -1.25 12.46
CA LYS A 63 0.63 -1.24 13.77
C LYS A 63 1.99 -1.94 13.72
N HIS A 64 2.06 -3.10 13.05
CA HIS A 64 3.30 -3.84 12.90
C HIS A 64 4.34 -3.03 12.13
N ALA A 65 3.95 -2.38 11.02
CA ALA A 65 4.85 -1.50 10.26
C ALA A 65 5.39 -0.35 11.11
N LEU A 66 4.52 0.31 11.86
CA LEU A 66 4.89 1.41 12.75
C LEU A 66 5.84 0.95 13.86
N THR A 67 5.60 -0.21 14.46
CA THR A 67 6.46 -0.80 15.50
C THR A 67 7.86 -1.13 14.97
N LEU A 68 7.96 -1.69 13.76
CA LEU A 68 9.26 -1.97 13.13
C LEU A 68 10.03 -0.68 12.82
N ALA A 69 9.33 0.34 12.32
CA ALA A 69 9.96 1.62 12.05
C ALA A 69 10.41 2.33 13.33
N GLU A 70 9.64 2.25 14.42
CA GLU A 70 10.05 2.77 15.73
C GLU A 70 11.33 2.09 16.23
N ALA A 71 11.50 0.80 15.95
CA ALA A 71 12.72 0.03 16.25
C ALA A 71 13.91 0.37 15.31
N GLY A 72 13.73 1.29 14.36
CA GLY A 72 14.80 1.77 13.46
C GLY A 72 14.85 1.09 12.09
N SER A 73 13.88 0.24 11.74
CA SER A 73 13.80 -0.40 10.42
C SER A 73 13.40 0.58 9.32
N VAL A 74 13.86 0.33 8.10
CA VAL A 74 13.30 0.92 6.89
C VAL A 74 12.24 -0.05 6.35
N VAL A 75 10.97 0.29 6.61
CA VAL A 75 9.82 -0.58 6.35
C VAL A 75 9.17 -0.22 5.02
N LEU A 76 8.98 -1.22 4.18
CA LEU A 76 8.24 -1.10 2.92
C LEU A 76 6.86 -1.75 3.08
N VAL A 77 5.80 -0.95 3.07
CA VAL A 77 4.41 -1.44 3.06
C VAL A 77 3.95 -1.53 1.61
N VAL A 78 3.81 -2.76 1.10
CA VAL A 78 3.52 -3.00 -0.32
C VAL A 78 2.02 -3.16 -0.59
N CYS A 79 1.54 -2.46 -1.63
CA CYS A 79 0.18 -2.52 -2.14
C CYS A 79 0.19 -2.88 -3.63
N SER A 80 -0.87 -3.51 -4.12
CA SER A 80 -1.13 -3.55 -5.56
C SER A 80 -1.62 -2.19 -6.05
N GLY A 81 -1.39 -1.87 -7.30
CA GLY A 81 -1.81 -0.60 -7.87
C GLY A 81 -1.17 0.61 -7.19
N ASP A 82 -1.98 1.45 -6.58
CA ASP A 82 -1.60 2.67 -5.87
C ASP A 82 -1.95 2.57 -4.38
N PRO A 83 -1.08 2.98 -3.45
CA PRO A 83 -1.31 2.84 -2.01
C PRO A 83 -2.43 3.74 -1.45
N GLY A 84 -2.81 4.80 -2.17
CA GLY A 84 -3.89 5.71 -1.81
C GLY A 84 -5.25 5.33 -2.40
N VAL A 85 -5.31 4.36 -3.33
CA VAL A 85 -6.55 3.94 -3.99
C VAL A 85 -7.05 2.62 -3.39
N PHE A 86 -7.94 2.70 -2.40
CA PHE A 86 -8.51 1.54 -1.67
C PHE A 86 -7.43 0.61 -1.10
N ALA A 87 -6.37 1.16 -0.53
CA ALA A 87 -5.20 0.42 -0.07
C ALA A 87 -4.66 0.93 1.28
N MET A 88 -3.43 0.55 1.62
CA MET A 88 -2.89 0.66 2.99
C MET A 88 -2.58 2.07 3.49
N ALA A 89 -2.49 3.10 2.61
CA ALA A 89 -2.12 4.44 3.07
C ALA A 89 -3.12 4.99 4.10
N SER A 90 -4.42 4.84 3.86
CA SER A 90 -5.45 5.26 4.82
C SER A 90 -5.36 4.51 6.16
N ALA A 91 -5.12 3.20 6.14
CA ALA A 91 -5.01 2.40 7.35
C ALA A 91 -3.80 2.79 8.22
N ILE A 92 -2.67 3.17 7.61
CA ILE A 92 -1.49 3.68 8.34
C ILE A 92 -1.84 4.98 9.08
N PHE A 93 -2.44 5.96 8.39
CA PHE A 93 -2.79 7.23 9.00
C PHE A 93 -3.91 7.10 10.03
N GLU A 94 -4.91 6.26 9.81
CA GLU A 94 -5.96 5.98 10.79
C GLU A 94 -5.39 5.39 12.09
N VAL A 95 -4.43 4.46 11.98
CA VAL A 95 -3.76 3.90 13.17
C VAL A 95 -2.93 4.95 13.89
N LEU A 96 -2.25 5.85 13.17
CA LEU A 96 -1.51 6.96 13.77
C LEU A 96 -2.45 7.89 14.55
N GLU A 97 -3.53 8.34 13.94
CA GLU A 97 -4.50 9.25 14.57
C GLU A 97 -5.12 8.64 15.83
N ASN A 98 -5.51 7.36 15.76
CA ASN A 98 -6.15 6.66 16.88
C ASN A 98 -5.19 6.31 18.04
N ASN A 99 -3.88 6.37 17.83
CA ASN A 99 -2.87 6.01 18.84
C ASN A 99 -1.90 7.17 19.16
N ALA A 100 -2.23 8.40 18.78
CA ALA A 100 -1.40 9.56 19.13
C ALA A 100 -1.27 9.68 20.67
N PRO A 101 -0.07 10.10 21.18
CA PRO A 101 1.10 10.60 20.47
C PRO A 101 2.13 9.54 20.03
N ASN A 102 1.81 8.25 20.12
CA ASN A 102 2.72 7.20 19.73
C ASN A 102 3.09 7.34 18.24
N TRP A 103 4.34 7.02 17.89
CA TRP A 103 4.85 7.02 16.51
C TRP A 103 4.87 8.38 15.78
N ASN A 104 4.60 9.52 16.44
CA ASN A 104 4.57 10.85 15.80
C ASN A 104 5.90 11.26 15.13
N ASN A 105 7.01 10.61 15.47
CA ASN A 105 8.33 10.92 14.94
C ASN A 105 8.81 9.99 13.83
N ILE A 106 7.92 9.10 13.33
CA ILE A 106 8.27 8.22 12.22
C ILE A 106 8.10 8.97 10.91
N ASP A 107 9.12 8.95 10.06
CA ASP A 107 9.07 9.48 8.70
C ASP A 107 8.26 8.52 7.82
N ILE A 108 7.15 9.00 7.24
CA ILE A 108 6.26 8.20 6.39
C ILE A 108 6.17 8.87 5.03
N GLU A 109 6.50 8.11 4.00
CA GLU A 109 6.45 8.55 2.62
C GLU A 109 5.53 7.64 1.79
N ILE A 110 4.56 8.25 1.10
CA ILE A 110 3.65 7.55 0.20
C ILE A 110 4.20 7.65 -1.22
N LEU A 111 4.54 6.51 -1.82
CA LEU A 111 5.04 6.45 -3.18
C LEU A 111 3.95 5.88 -4.11
N PRO A 112 3.42 6.71 -5.02
CA PRO A 112 2.31 6.31 -5.87
C PRO A 112 2.69 5.18 -6.84
N GLY A 113 1.68 4.44 -7.27
CA GLY A 113 1.79 3.42 -8.30
C GLY A 113 0.68 3.56 -9.35
N ILE A 114 0.79 2.83 -10.43
CA ILE A 114 -0.25 2.79 -11.45
C ILE A 114 -1.40 1.94 -10.95
N THR A 115 -2.55 2.57 -10.66
CA THR A 115 -3.75 1.84 -10.23
C THR A 115 -4.32 0.97 -11.36
N ALA A 116 -4.88 -0.19 -11.00
CA ALA A 116 -5.54 -1.09 -11.95
C ALA A 116 -6.66 -0.40 -12.74
N MET A 117 -7.31 0.61 -12.18
CA MET A 117 -8.35 1.40 -12.84
C MET A 117 -7.82 2.06 -14.11
N ILE A 118 -6.71 2.80 -14.03
CA ILE A 118 -6.09 3.48 -15.18
C ILE A 118 -5.47 2.45 -16.12
N ALA A 119 -4.79 1.44 -15.59
CA ALA A 119 -4.16 0.41 -16.42
C ALA A 119 -5.18 -0.39 -17.23
N SER A 120 -6.32 -0.74 -16.64
CA SER A 120 -7.40 -1.44 -17.33
C SER A 120 -8.05 -0.55 -18.41
N ALA A 121 -8.33 0.71 -18.08
CA ALA A 121 -8.88 1.69 -19.02
C ALA A 121 -7.99 1.83 -20.26
N ALA A 122 -6.69 1.97 -20.07
CA ALA A 122 -5.72 2.03 -21.15
C ALA A 122 -5.70 0.75 -22.01
N ARG A 123 -5.74 -0.42 -21.35
CA ARG A 123 -5.65 -1.72 -22.02
C ARG A 123 -6.87 -2.04 -22.89
N VAL A 124 -8.06 -1.61 -22.48
CA VAL A 124 -9.30 -1.84 -23.25
C VAL A 124 -9.67 -0.68 -24.18
N GLY A 125 -8.85 0.36 -24.26
CA GLY A 125 -9.11 1.53 -25.10
C GLY A 125 -10.28 2.40 -24.63
N ALA A 126 -10.54 2.41 -23.31
CA ALA A 126 -11.61 3.20 -22.69
C ALA A 126 -11.01 4.28 -21.77
N PRO A 127 -10.42 5.36 -22.31
CA PRO A 127 -9.79 6.39 -21.49
C PRO A 127 -10.80 7.11 -20.58
N LEU A 128 -10.36 7.43 -19.37
CA LEU A 128 -11.13 8.20 -18.40
C LEU A 128 -11.03 9.71 -18.71
N GLY A 129 -11.65 10.12 -19.82
CA GLY A 129 -11.45 11.44 -20.41
C GLY A 129 -12.33 12.55 -19.82
N HIS A 130 -13.36 12.21 -19.07
CA HIS A 130 -14.30 13.12 -18.42
C HIS A 130 -14.44 12.76 -16.95
N ASP A 131 -15.43 13.33 -16.28
CA ASP A 131 -15.73 13.00 -14.89
C ASP A 131 -16.03 11.51 -14.74
N PHE A 132 -15.47 10.90 -13.71
CA PHE A 132 -15.74 9.51 -13.36
C PHE A 132 -15.84 9.33 -11.84
N CYS A 133 -16.49 8.25 -11.43
CA CYS A 133 -16.59 7.86 -10.03
C CYS A 133 -15.99 6.46 -9.86
N ALA A 134 -15.10 6.31 -8.87
CA ALA A 134 -14.54 5.02 -8.49
C ALA A 134 -15.28 4.46 -7.28
N ILE A 135 -15.87 3.27 -7.41
CA ILE A 135 -16.60 2.59 -6.35
C ILE A 135 -15.92 1.26 -6.06
N ASN A 136 -15.53 1.05 -4.79
CA ASN A 136 -15.03 -0.24 -4.35
C ASN A 136 -16.18 -1.22 -4.13
N LEU A 137 -16.21 -2.29 -4.94
CA LEU A 137 -17.20 -3.37 -4.83
C LEU A 137 -16.70 -4.56 -4.00
N SER A 138 -15.43 -4.61 -3.63
CA SER A 138 -14.83 -5.72 -2.88
C SER A 138 -15.11 -5.66 -1.38
N ASP A 139 -15.73 -4.60 -0.89
CA ASP A 139 -16.06 -4.42 0.51
C ASP A 139 -17.31 -5.21 0.88
N ASN A 140 -17.13 -6.42 1.37
CA ASN A 140 -18.20 -7.31 1.81
C ASN A 140 -19.02 -6.77 3.01
N LEU A 141 -18.62 -5.63 3.58
CA LEU A 141 -19.31 -5.01 4.73
C LEU A 141 -20.32 -3.95 4.29
N LYS A 142 -20.35 -3.57 3.01
CA LYS A 142 -21.30 -2.59 2.48
C LYS A 142 -22.45 -3.29 1.76
N PRO A 143 -23.69 -3.18 2.25
CA PRO A 143 -24.84 -3.69 1.52
C PRO A 143 -24.99 -2.97 0.17
N TRP A 144 -25.44 -3.69 -0.86
CA TRP A 144 -25.61 -3.17 -2.22
C TRP A 144 -26.43 -1.88 -2.28
N SER A 145 -27.43 -1.76 -1.38
CA SER A 145 -28.27 -0.55 -1.26
C SER A 145 -27.48 0.74 -0.96
N ILE A 146 -26.27 0.65 -0.42
CA ILE A 146 -25.39 1.82 -0.23
C ILE A 146 -24.68 2.16 -1.54
N ILE A 147 -24.36 1.16 -2.35
CA ILE A 147 -23.72 1.35 -3.66
C ILE A 147 -24.68 1.98 -4.65
N ASP A 148 -25.93 1.51 -4.69
CA ASP A 148 -27.00 2.06 -5.56
C ASP A 148 -27.33 3.54 -5.31
N LYS A 149 -26.98 4.07 -4.14
CA LYS A 149 -27.26 5.46 -3.76
C LYS A 149 -26.12 6.42 -4.06
N ARG A 150 -24.99 5.93 -4.59
CA ARG A 150 -23.79 6.71 -4.92
C ARG A 150 -23.66 6.94 -6.42
#